data_0ee15eb0b4d12ae323cff9caf3b2777e
#
_entry.id   0ee15eb0b4d12ae323cff9caf3b2777e
#
_cell.length_a   1.000
_cell.length_b   1.000
_cell.length_c   1.000
_cell.angle_alpha   90.00
_cell.angle_beta   90.00
_cell.angle_gamma   90.00
#
_symmetry.space_group_name_H-M   'P 1'
#
loop_
_entity.id
_entity.type
_entity.pdbx_description
1 polymer ?
#
loop_
_entity_poly.entity_id
_entity_poly.type
_entity_poly.pdbx_seq_one_letter_code
_entity_poly.pdbx_strand_id
1 'polypeptide(L)'
;MATIYIDEDIGKDELTQTGTEASPYKTLQFAYLQHPAEAQYLTRKSASADDEAAKEWKPAAKSAMKKAVNYYEQQKKKASREQELAIRRKGEEEERNKVLEEAKKIVLEEDASLPKPVTIKLDEAGDHIKLRKTDDADSTGTRVRVLGRVHRERKQKDVLFVTLRDGYGFMQVVISGKLAKTYEALTLTRETSMEIFGEMREVPAGARAPLNRELHADFYKIPKHWKAAGGDDAITNRVQASAEHATLLDLRHLTLRGENASSVLLVRDALEYAFNQAYHEARIRKVSPPALVQTQVEGGATLFKFDYYGADAFLTQSSQLYLETCLPSMGSVYCIEKSFRAEKSLTRRHLSEFTHIEAELDFIDFSDLLNHLEFLICRVLELTMADPIIAGYIKNLNPEFQVPERPFMRMKYSDAIQWLIDHEIPNEEGEPHSFGDDIAEAAERRMTDIINKPIFLTHFPAHIKAFYMKKDPEDSKVTESVDCLMPGVGEIVGGSMRIDEYEELLAACKREGLDPEAYYWYFDQRK
;
A
#
# COMPACT_ATOMS: atom_id res chain seq x y z
N MET A 1 42.48 -6.62 -52.00
CA MET A 1 41.48 -6.12 -51.05
C MET A 1 40.22 -6.95 -51.23
N ALA A 2 39.66 -7.46 -50.19
CA ALA A 2 38.36 -8.16 -50.23
C ALA A 2 37.25 -7.15 -50.59
N THR A 3 36.31 -7.53 -51.43
CA THR A 3 35.14 -6.72 -51.74
C THR A 3 33.99 -7.21 -50.88
N ILE A 4 33.39 -6.30 -50.10
CA ILE A 4 32.25 -6.60 -49.20
C ILE A 4 31.01 -5.92 -49.77
N TYR A 5 29.94 -6.71 -49.88
CA TYR A 5 28.70 -6.32 -50.51
C TYR A 5 27.63 -6.03 -49.45
N ILE A 6 26.93 -4.92 -49.59
CA ILE A 6 25.86 -4.46 -48.69
C ILE A 6 24.62 -4.15 -49.53
N ASP A 7 23.55 -4.87 -49.28
CA ASP A 7 22.27 -4.63 -49.92
C ASP A 7 21.24 -4.24 -48.83
N GLU A 8 20.81 -2.99 -48.83
CA GLU A 8 19.96 -2.41 -47.82
C GLU A 8 18.55 -3.06 -47.76
N ASP A 9 18.13 -3.72 -48.85
CA ASP A 9 16.80 -4.32 -48.95
C ASP A 9 16.81 -5.80 -48.63
N ILE A 10 17.69 -6.61 -49.26
CA ILE A 10 17.69 -8.07 -49.11
C ILE A 10 18.80 -8.62 -48.19
N GLY A 11 19.80 -7.78 -47.89
CA GLY A 11 20.89 -8.15 -46.99
C GLY A 11 20.43 -8.45 -45.57
N LYS A 12 21.24 -9.21 -44.81
CA LYS A 12 20.99 -9.52 -43.39
C LYS A 12 22.23 -9.23 -42.57
N ASP A 13 22.02 -8.68 -41.38
CA ASP A 13 23.08 -8.42 -40.40
C ASP A 13 23.18 -9.62 -39.41
N GLU A 14 23.59 -10.76 -39.93
CA GLU A 14 23.77 -12.01 -39.21
C GLU A 14 25.19 -12.55 -39.38
N LEU A 15 25.73 -13.24 -38.37
CA LEU A 15 27.08 -13.84 -38.42
C LEU A 15 27.20 -14.95 -39.47
N THR A 16 26.10 -15.48 -39.97
CA THR A 16 26.02 -16.47 -41.06
C THR A 16 26.24 -15.88 -42.46
N GLN A 17 26.11 -14.56 -42.57
CA GLN A 17 26.38 -13.85 -43.85
C GLN A 17 27.88 -13.70 -44.07
N THR A 18 28.29 -13.82 -45.32
CA THR A 18 29.72 -13.79 -45.70
C THR A 18 30.15 -12.46 -46.31
N GLY A 19 29.23 -11.54 -46.56
CA GLY A 19 29.52 -10.26 -47.22
C GLY A 19 29.86 -10.39 -48.70
N THR A 20 29.55 -11.54 -49.33
CA THR A 20 29.68 -11.76 -50.76
C THR A 20 28.47 -11.24 -51.52
N GLU A 21 28.55 -11.12 -52.86
CA GLU A 21 27.42 -10.70 -53.68
C GLU A 21 26.19 -11.61 -53.55
N ALA A 22 26.39 -12.91 -53.32
CA ALA A 22 25.33 -13.90 -53.09
C ALA A 22 24.78 -13.89 -51.64
N SER A 23 25.54 -13.30 -50.69
CA SER A 23 25.19 -13.28 -49.25
C SER A 23 25.60 -11.92 -48.65
N PRO A 24 24.94 -10.81 -49.07
CA PRO A 24 25.32 -9.48 -48.64
C PRO A 24 24.88 -9.15 -47.22
N TYR A 25 25.58 -8.24 -46.56
CA TYR A 25 25.12 -7.62 -45.32
C TYR A 25 24.03 -6.59 -45.59
N LYS A 26 23.22 -6.32 -44.58
CA LYS A 26 22.17 -5.30 -44.68
C LYS A 26 22.71 -3.90 -44.44
N THR A 27 23.58 -3.74 -43.44
CA THR A 27 24.09 -2.42 -43.06
C THR A 27 25.61 -2.34 -43.18
N LEU A 28 26.09 -1.15 -43.60
CA LEU A 28 27.51 -0.88 -43.68
C LEU A 28 28.18 -0.91 -42.29
N GLN A 29 27.47 -0.55 -41.24
CA GLN A 29 27.98 -0.62 -39.88
C GLN A 29 28.29 -2.06 -39.45
N PHE A 30 27.40 -2.99 -39.74
CA PHE A 30 27.61 -4.40 -39.43
C PHE A 30 28.73 -5.00 -40.31
N ALA A 31 28.71 -4.70 -41.61
CA ALA A 31 29.75 -5.12 -42.55
C ALA A 31 31.16 -4.66 -42.10
N TYR A 32 31.28 -3.40 -41.67
CA TYR A 32 32.54 -2.84 -41.18
C TYR A 32 32.96 -3.42 -39.82
N LEU A 33 32.00 -3.78 -39.00
CA LEU A 33 32.26 -4.48 -37.71
C LEU A 33 32.89 -5.87 -37.91
N GLN A 34 32.43 -6.59 -38.94
CA GLN A 34 32.95 -7.92 -39.29
C GLN A 34 34.27 -7.86 -40.08
N HIS A 35 34.46 -6.86 -40.91
CA HIS A 35 35.62 -6.72 -41.81
C HIS A 35 36.24 -5.31 -41.72
N PRO A 36 36.90 -4.96 -40.57
CA PRO A 36 37.42 -3.61 -40.43
C PRO A 36 38.64 -3.32 -41.34
N ALA A 37 38.64 -2.18 -42.00
CA ALA A 37 39.79 -1.44 -42.56
C ALA A 37 40.47 -1.92 -43.85
N GLU A 38 40.31 -3.14 -44.38
CA GLU A 38 41.04 -3.57 -45.59
C GLU A 38 40.13 -4.05 -46.73
N ALA A 39 38.86 -3.65 -46.71
CA ALA A 39 37.87 -4.07 -47.71
C ALA A 39 37.37 -2.87 -48.54
N GLN A 40 37.02 -3.14 -49.79
CA GLN A 40 36.23 -2.24 -50.61
C GLN A 40 34.74 -2.55 -50.33
N TYR A 41 33.97 -1.55 -49.88
CA TYR A 41 32.55 -1.73 -49.56
C TYR A 41 31.71 -1.23 -50.73
N LEU A 42 30.86 -2.12 -51.24
CA LEU A 42 29.90 -1.82 -52.31
C LEU A 42 28.48 -1.88 -51.72
N THR A 43 27.69 -0.87 -51.99
CA THR A 43 26.29 -0.75 -51.51
C THR A 43 25.31 -0.66 -52.66
N ARG A 44 24.13 -1.21 -52.49
CA ARG A 44 22.98 -1.04 -53.40
C ARG A 44 21.65 -1.12 -52.64
N LYS A 45 20.57 -0.74 -53.37
CA LYS A 45 19.16 -0.94 -52.94
C LYS A 45 18.46 -1.74 -54.04
N SER A 46 18.34 -3.04 -53.85
CA SER A 46 17.92 -3.95 -54.95
C SER A 46 16.40 -3.99 -55.19
N ALA A 47 15.59 -3.67 -54.16
CA ALA A 47 14.14 -3.83 -54.25
C ALA A 47 13.33 -2.52 -54.09
N SER A 48 13.84 -1.54 -53.35
CA SER A 48 13.09 -0.31 -53.01
C SER A 48 13.43 0.93 -53.88
N ALA A 49 14.36 0.80 -54.80
CA ALA A 49 14.76 1.94 -55.64
C ALA A 49 13.89 2.05 -56.91
N ASP A 50 13.30 3.21 -57.13
CA ASP A 50 12.60 3.57 -58.38
C ASP A 50 13.57 3.85 -59.52
N ASP A 51 14.85 4.11 -59.23
CA ASP A 51 15.91 4.39 -60.18
C ASP A 51 16.77 3.14 -60.43
N GLU A 52 16.82 2.67 -61.70
CA GLU A 52 17.65 1.51 -62.10
C GLU A 52 19.12 1.68 -61.73
N ALA A 53 19.63 2.93 -61.75
CA ALA A 53 21.01 3.21 -61.37
C ALA A 53 21.29 2.92 -59.86
N ALA A 54 20.29 2.87 -58.99
CA ALA A 54 20.44 2.52 -57.57
C ALA A 54 20.52 1.02 -57.33
N LYS A 55 20.17 0.20 -58.33
CA LYS A 55 20.27 -1.28 -58.28
C LYS A 55 21.68 -1.77 -58.62
N GLU A 56 22.57 -0.91 -59.12
CA GLU A 56 23.95 -1.24 -59.38
C GLU A 56 24.82 -1.15 -58.11
N TRP A 57 25.85 -1.99 -58.04
CA TRP A 57 26.84 -1.93 -56.98
C TRP A 57 27.71 -0.67 -57.09
N LYS A 58 27.66 0.20 -56.09
CA LYS A 58 28.43 1.43 -56.01
C LYS A 58 29.30 1.46 -54.76
N PRO A 59 30.48 2.10 -54.79
CA PRO A 59 31.29 2.31 -53.62
C PRO A 59 30.50 3.05 -52.53
N ALA A 60 30.61 2.58 -51.27
CA ALA A 60 29.95 3.20 -50.15
C ALA A 60 30.32 4.68 -50.01
N ALA A 61 29.32 5.53 -49.77
CA ALA A 61 29.51 6.96 -49.62
C ALA A 61 30.46 7.29 -48.45
N LYS A 62 31.33 8.30 -48.65
CA LYS A 62 32.30 8.74 -47.62
C LYS A 62 31.65 9.06 -46.26
N SER A 63 30.44 9.64 -46.26
CA SER A 63 29.68 9.94 -45.04
C SER A 63 29.18 8.69 -44.33
N ALA A 64 28.76 7.67 -45.08
CA ALA A 64 28.32 6.37 -44.54
C ALA A 64 29.51 5.59 -43.95
N MET A 65 30.66 5.60 -44.65
CA MET A 65 31.90 5.03 -44.16
C MET A 65 32.34 5.68 -42.84
N LYS A 66 32.27 7.00 -42.71
CA LYS A 66 32.61 7.70 -41.46
C LYS A 66 31.70 7.28 -40.31
N LYS A 67 30.40 7.08 -40.58
CA LYS A 67 29.46 6.57 -39.59
C LYS A 67 29.78 5.12 -39.15
N ALA A 68 30.15 4.26 -40.11
CA ALA A 68 30.51 2.87 -39.82
C ALA A 68 31.80 2.76 -38.99
N VAL A 69 32.83 3.56 -39.34
CA VAL A 69 34.08 3.68 -38.57
C VAL A 69 33.78 4.13 -37.13
N ASN A 70 33.00 5.21 -36.97
CA ASN A 70 32.64 5.71 -35.63
C ASN A 70 31.87 4.65 -34.80
N TYR A 71 30.96 3.93 -35.43
CA TYR A 71 30.23 2.83 -34.78
C TYR A 71 31.19 1.70 -34.33
N TYR A 72 32.11 1.29 -35.19
CA TYR A 72 33.14 0.29 -34.87
C TYR A 72 33.99 0.72 -33.68
N GLU A 73 34.49 1.95 -33.66
CA GLU A 73 35.29 2.49 -32.56
C GLU A 73 34.48 2.57 -31.26
N GLN A 74 33.21 2.91 -31.34
CA GLN A 74 32.31 2.88 -30.15
C GLN A 74 32.12 1.46 -29.60
N GLN A 75 31.89 0.48 -30.50
CA GLN A 75 31.72 -0.93 -30.07
C GLN A 75 33.02 -1.49 -29.47
N LYS A 76 34.15 -1.15 -30.07
CA LYS A 76 35.48 -1.54 -29.54
C LYS A 76 35.74 -0.96 -28.16
N LYS A 77 35.44 0.33 -27.97
CA LYS A 77 35.54 0.98 -26.63
C LYS A 77 34.60 0.35 -25.60
N LYS A 78 33.36 0.03 -26.04
CA LYS A 78 32.39 -0.64 -25.18
C LYS A 78 32.87 -2.03 -24.73
N ALA A 79 33.35 -2.83 -25.68
CA ALA A 79 33.88 -4.18 -25.40
C ALA A 79 35.12 -4.14 -24.48
N SER A 80 36.05 -3.20 -24.72
CA SER A 80 37.21 -3.00 -23.85
C SER A 80 36.80 -2.62 -22.43
N ARG A 81 35.83 -1.70 -22.30
CA ARG A 81 35.32 -1.30 -20.96
C ARG A 81 34.60 -2.44 -20.25
N GLU A 82 33.84 -3.26 -20.98
CA GLU A 82 33.18 -4.45 -20.42
C GLU A 82 34.21 -5.49 -19.93
N GLN A 83 35.30 -5.71 -20.69
CA GLN A 83 36.39 -6.58 -20.29
C GLN A 83 37.11 -6.05 -19.04
N GLU A 84 37.44 -4.76 -19.01
CA GLU A 84 38.06 -4.14 -17.82
C GLU A 84 37.17 -4.27 -16.58
N LEU A 85 35.85 -4.02 -16.75
CA LEU A 85 34.89 -4.21 -15.67
C LEU A 85 34.76 -5.67 -15.21
N ALA A 86 34.80 -6.63 -16.14
CA ALA A 86 34.77 -8.05 -15.82
C ALA A 86 36.02 -8.50 -15.04
N ILE A 87 37.22 -8.05 -15.48
CA ILE A 87 38.50 -8.33 -14.78
C ILE A 87 38.48 -7.73 -13.38
N ARG A 88 38.04 -6.47 -13.26
CA ARG A 88 37.93 -5.79 -11.97
C ARG A 88 36.96 -6.51 -11.04
N ARG A 89 35.75 -6.89 -11.52
CA ARG A 89 34.75 -7.65 -10.74
C ARG A 89 35.33 -8.98 -10.25
N LYS A 90 36.04 -9.69 -11.12
CA LYS A 90 36.66 -10.97 -10.73
C LYS A 90 37.73 -10.78 -9.64
N GLY A 91 38.55 -9.75 -9.75
CA GLY A 91 39.55 -9.41 -8.71
C GLY A 91 38.88 -9.02 -7.39
N GLU A 92 37.84 -8.17 -7.41
CA GLU A 92 37.07 -7.78 -6.23
C GLU A 92 36.36 -9.00 -5.58
N GLU A 93 35.87 -9.94 -6.38
CA GLU A 93 35.26 -11.18 -5.90
C GLU A 93 36.27 -12.12 -5.24
N GLU A 94 37.45 -12.30 -5.85
CA GLU A 94 38.53 -13.10 -5.26
C GLU A 94 39.03 -12.52 -3.93
N GLU A 95 39.17 -11.20 -3.84
CA GLU A 95 39.56 -10.50 -2.61
C GLU A 95 38.46 -10.64 -1.54
N ARG A 96 37.21 -10.44 -1.92
CA ARG A 96 36.08 -10.66 -1.02
C ARG A 96 36.02 -12.09 -0.49
N ASN A 97 36.25 -13.08 -1.32
CA ASN A 97 36.24 -14.49 -0.91
C ASN A 97 37.34 -14.78 0.09
N LYS A 98 38.56 -14.21 -0.08
CA LYS A 98 39.64 -14.33 0.92
C LYS A 98 39.23 -13.74 2.26
N VAL A 99 38.64 -12.55 2.27
CA VAL A 99 38.15 -11.91 3.50
C VAL A 99 37.08 -12.76 4.18
N LEU A 100 36.15 -13.35 3.41
CA LEU A 100 35.11 -14.24 3.95
C LEU A 100 35.69 -15.53 4.56
N GLU A 101 36.72 -16.13 3.95
CA GLU A 101 37.37 -17.32 4.51
C GLU A 101 38.10 -17.02 5.84
N GLU A 102 38.74 -15.86 5.95
CA GLU A 102 39.34 -15.43 7.24
C GLU A 102 38.24 -15.14 8.28
N ALA A 103 37.15 -14.54 7.87
CA ALA A 103 36.02 -14.23 8.75
C ALA A 103 35.36 -15.47 9.36
N LYS A 104 35.35 -16.62 8.65
CA LYS A 104 34.82 -17.91 9.15
C LYS A 104 35.62 -18.44 10.37
N LYS A 105 36.87 -18.00 10.55
CA LYS A 105 37.69 -18.40 11.68
C LYS A 105 37.35 -17.63 12.97
N ILE A 106 36.56 -16.55 12.86
CA ILE A 106 36.21 -15.71 13.99
C ILE A 106 34.98 -16.32 14.70
N VAL A 107 35.21 -16.87 15.88
CA VAL A 107 34.16 -17.37 16.77
C VAL A 107 33.84 -16.29 17.80
N LEU A 108 32.54 -16.03 17.99
CA LEU A 108 32.03 -15.16 19.03
C LEU A 108 31.64 -15.98 20.26
N GLU A 109 32.10 -15.51 21.41
CA GLU A 109 31.72 -16.04 22.73
C GLU A 109 31.12 -14.90 23.55
N GLU A 110 30.05 -15.17 24.26
CA GLU A 110 29.46 -14.19 25.17
C GLU A 110 30.37 -14.03 26.40
N ASP A 111 30.66 -12.79 26.75
CA ASP A 111 31.47 -12.50 27.94
C ASP A 111 30.62 -12.66 29.21
N ALA A 112 30.88 -13.73 29.96
CA ALA A 112 30.17 -14.06 31.19
C ALA A 112 30.42 -13.07 32.34
N SER A 113 31.43 -12.20 32.23
CA SER A 113 31.72 -11.16 33.22
C SER A 113 30.81 -9.94 33.11
N LEU A 114 30.09 -9.78 31.98
CA LEU A 114 29.19 -8.67 31.75
C LEU A 114 27.87 -8.83 32.56
N PRO A 115 27.22 -7.73 32.91
CA PRO A 115 25.95 -7.77 33.61
C PRO A 115 24.91 -8.63 32.88
N LYS A 116 24.03 -9.33 33.63
CA LYS A 116 22.93 -10.09 33.05
C LYS A 116 22.02 -9.14 32.26
N PRO A 117 21.74 -9.45 30.98
CA PRO A 117 20.92 -8.57 30.16
C PRO A 117 19.46 -8.58 30.53
N VAL A 118 18.79 -7.44 30.41
CA VAL A 118 17.33 -7.31 30.47
C VAL A 118 16.76 -7.56 29.09
N THR A 119 15.83 -8.48 28.94
CA THR A 119 15.14 -8.71 27.66
C THR A 119 14.04 -7.68 27.49
N ILE A 120 14.07 -6.95 26.37
CA ILE A 120 13.08 -5.91 26.04
C ILE A 120 12.61 -6.04 24.59
N LYS A 121 11.40 -5.47 24.30
CA LYS A 121 10.98 -5.13 22.95
C LYS A 121 11.67 -3.85 22.49
N LEU A 122 11.67 -3.57 21.17
CA LEU A 122 12.39 -2.41 20.65
C LEU A 122 11.77 -1.07 21.07
N ASP A 123 10.46 -1.01 21.27
CA ASP A 123 9.75 0.15 21.81
C ASP A 123 9.90 0.33 23.34
N GLU A 124 10.18 -0.76 24.06
CA GLU A 124 10.40 -0.72 25.52
C GLU A 124 11.75 -0.10 25.92
N ALA A 125 12.59 0.26 24.96
CA ALA A 125 13.80 1.04 25.21
C ALA A 125 13.49 2.50 25.62
N GLY A 126 12.45 2.68 26.42
CA GLY A 126 11.96 3.95 26.92
C GLY A 126 12.77 4.54 28.08
N ASP A 127 12.18 5.49 28.81
CA ASP A 127 12.87 6.29 29.83
C ASP A 127 13.32 5.48 31.06
N HIS A 128 12.77 4.29 31.27
CA HIS A 128 13.17 3.38 32.34
C HIS A 128 14.49 2.62 32.06
N ILE A 129 15.00 2.65 30.82
CA ILE A 129 16.27 2.05 30.44
C ILE A 129 17.38 3.09 30.59
N LYS A 130 18.32 2.82 31.52
CA LYS A 130 19.47 3.71 31.73
C LYS A 130 20.37 3.71 30.49
N LEU A 131 20.66 4.90 29.98
CA LEU A 131 21.60 5.10 28.87
C LEU A 131 22.99 5.46 29.40
N ARG A 132 24.01 4.92 28.77
CA ARG A 132 25.38 5.44 28.93
C ARG A 132 25.44 6.81 28.23
N LYS A 133 25.91 7.80 28.97
CA LYS A 133 26.09 9.16 28.46
C LYS A 133 27.31 9.26 27.56
N THR A 134 27.20 10.07 26.51
CA THR A 134 28.29 10.26 25.55
C THR A 134 29.45 11.08 26.17
N ASP A 135 29.12 12.02 27.05
CA ASP A 135 30.10 12.96 27.64
C ASP A 135 30.63 12.53 29.00
N ASP A 136 30.23 11.34 29.49
CA ASP A 136 30.65 10.81 30.79
C ASP A 136 31.26 9.40 30.61
N ALA A 137 32.57 9.31 30.66
CA ALA A 137 33.34 8.07 30.48
C ALA A 137 33.03 7.02 31.57
N ASP A 138 32.64 7.46 32.77
CA ASP A 138 32.35 6.60 33.92
C ASP A 138 30.87 6.17 33.95
N SER A 139 30.01 6.74 33.10
CA SER A 139 28.62 6.34 33.02
C SER A 139 28.49 4.94 32.41
N THR A 140 27.52 4.18 32.91
CA THR A 140 27.16 2.86 32.39
C THR A 140 25.69 2.85 31.96
N GLY A 141 25.41 2.20 30.83
CA GLY A 141 24.08 1.94 30.36
C GLY A 141 23.53 0.58 30.82
N THR A 142 22.24 0.37 30.66
CA THR A 142 21.64 -0.95 30.87
C THR A 142 22.07 -1.90 29.75
N ARG A 143 22.57 -3.08 30.11
CA ARG A 143 22.79 -4.17 29.14
C ARG A 143 21.45 -4.81 28.83
N VAL A 144 21.08 -4.84 27.55
CA VAL A 144 19.81 -5.41 27.09
C VAL A 144 20.03 -6.56 26.13
N ARG A 145 19.01 -7.41 26.04
CA ARG A 145 18.86 -8.45 25.03
C ARG A 145 17.64 -8.12 24.16
N VAL A 146 17.84 -8.00 22.86
CA VAL A 146 16.78 -7.73 21.89
C VAL A 146 16.77 -8.77 20.79
N LEU A 147 15.58 -9.03 20.23
CA LEU A 147 15.38 -9.85 19.06
C LEU A 147 14.68 -9.00 17.98
N GLY A 148 15.14 -9.11 16.75
CA GLY A 148 14.53 -8.38 15.66
C GLY A 148 15.05 -8.84 14.30
N ARG A 149 14.45 -8.28 13.26
CA ARG A 149 14.86 -8.48 11.86
C ARG A 149 15.64 -7.29 11.37
N VAL A 150 16.67 -7.55 10.56
CA VAL A 150 17.46 -6.50 9.91
C VAL A 150 16.57 -5.76 8.91
N HIS A 151 16.21 -4.54 9.23
CA HIS A 151 15.44 -3.66 8.37
C HIS A 151 16.33 -2.90 7.38
N ARG A 152 17.46 -2.34 7.92
CA ARG A 152 18.50 -1.67 7.13
C ARG A 152 19.87 -2.01 7.71
N GLU A 153 20.87 -2.08 6.85
CA GLU A 153 22.26 -2.19 7.23
C GLU A 153 23.11 -1.15 6.49
N ARG A 154 24.10 -0.60 7.17
CA ARG A 154 25.07 0.34 6.61
C ARG A 154 26.44 0.07 7.18
N LYS A 155 27.40 -0.30 6.32
CA LYS A 155 28.78 -0.53 6.70
C LYS A 155 29.60 0.75 6.52
N GLN A 156 30.35 1.14 7.57
CA GLN A 156 31.30 2.26 7.54
C GLN A 156 32.62 1.81 8.16
N LYS A 157 33.67 1.63 7.36
CA LYS A 157 34.96 1.11 7.78
C LYS A 157 34.81 -0.19 8.63
N ASP A 158 35.15 -0.13 9.91
CA ASP A 158 35.11 -1.25 10.86
C ASP A 158 33.82 -1.28 11.70
N VAL A 159 32.80 -0.50 11.33
CA VAL A 159 31.51 -0.42 12.04
C VAL A 159 30.37 -0.79 11.09
N LEU A 160 29.48 -1.64 11.57
CA LEU A 160 28.24 -2.01 10.90
C LEU A 160 27.08 -1.44 11.73
N PHE A 161 26.34 -0.51 11.13
CA PHE A 161 25.08 0.00 11.67
C PHE A 161 23.95 -0.86 11.17
N VAL A 162 23.14 -1.37 12.08
CA VAL A 162 21.96 -2.18 11.77
C VAL A 162 20.74 -1.51 12.38
N THR A 163 19.72 -1.25 11.58
CA THR A 163 18.41 -0.92 12.11
C THR A 163 17.61 -2.21 12.24
N LEU A 164 17.28 -2.60 13.46
CA LEU A 164 16.40 -3.73 13.76
C LEU A 164 14.94 -3.30 13.77
N ARG A 165 14.06 -4.24 13.48
CA ARG A 165 12.60 -4.15 13.55
C ARG A 165 12.05 -5.42 14.20
N ASP A 166 11.17 -5.30 15.19
CA ASP A 166 10.49 -6.44 15.84
C ASP A 166 8.96 -6.44 15.69
N GLY A 167 8.41 -5.42 15.02
CA GLY A 167 6.96 -5.21 14.88
C GLY A 167 6.37 -4.24 15.90
N TYR A 168 7.10 -3.93 16.98
CA TYR A 168 6.74 -2.93 17.97
C TYR A 168 7.48 -1.61 17.74
N GLY A 169 8.72 -1.70 17.22
CA GLY A 169 9.52 -0.51 16.97
C GLY A 169 10.75 -0.78 16.13
N PHE A 170 11.59 0.24 16.09
CA PHE A 170 12.92 0.21 15.45
C PHE A 170 14.01 0.57 16.44
N MET A 171 15.17 -0.06 16.30
CA MET A 171 16.35 0.26 17.11
C MET A 171 17.59 0.31 16.24
N GLN A 172 18.40 1.36 16.39
CA GLN A 172 19.74 1.38 15.82
C GLN A 172 20.69 0.56 16.67
N VAL A 173 21.37 -0.37 16.04
CA VAL A 173 22.41 -1.20 16.65
C VAL A 173 23.75 -0.86 16.03
N VAL A 174 24.76 -0.69 16.86
CA VAL A 174 26.16 -0.44 16.46
C VAL A 174 26.96 -1.71 16.73
N ILE A 175 27.40 -2.36 15.66
CA ILE A 175 28.26 -3.55 15.70
C ILE A 175 29.65 -3.12 15.27
N SER A 176 30.69 -3.27 16.16
CA SER A 176 32.02 -2.77 15.92
C SER A 176 33.12 -3.79 16.28
N GLY A 177 34.33 -3.49 15.90
CA GLY A 177 35.51 -4.30 16.24
C GLY A 177 35.45 -5.73 15.69
N LYS A 178 35.74 -6.74 16.54
CA LYS A 178 35.70 -8.17 16.19
C LYS A 178 34.33 -8.61 15.68
N LEU A 179 33.25 -8.07 16.27
CA LEU A 179 31.86 -8.41 15.91
C LEU A 179 31.53 -8.06 14.45
N ALA A 180 32.03 -6.91 13.95
CA ALA A 180 31.78 -6.46 12.57
C ALA A 180 32.59 -7.23 11.51
N LYS A 181 33.56 -8.02 11.92
CA LYS A 181 34.47 -8.77 11.04
C LYS A 181 34.12 -10.25 10.89
N THR A 182 33.10 -10.73 11.57
CA THR A 182 32.60 -12.11 11.46
C THR A 182 32.02 -12.41 10.10
N TYR A 183 31.98 -13.68 9.73
CA TYR A 183 31.32 -14.12 8.49
C TYR A 183 29.85 -13.70 8.45
N GLU A 184 29.12 -13.81 9.57
CA GLU A 184 27.73 -13.43 9.73
C GLU A 184 27.52 -11.93 9.48
N ALA A 185 28.36 -11.05 10.04
CA ALA A 185 28.28 -9.61 9.84
C ALA A 185 28.62 -9.19 8.39
N LEU A 186 29.60 -9.87 7.77
CA LEU A 186 30.01 -9.57 6.40
C LEU A 186 29.00 -10.03 5.35
N THR A 187 28.21 -11.07 5.66
CA THR A 187 27.19 -11.65 4.79
C THR A 187 25.77 -11.33 5.24
N LEU A 188 25.61 -10.37 6.16
CA LEU A 188 24.32 -9.97 6.67
C LEU A 188 23.45 -9.42 5.54
N THR A 189 22.19 -9.85 5.50
CA THR A 189 21.19 -9.41 4.54
C THR A 189 19.95 -8.90 5.27
N ARG A 190 19.21 -8.01 4.63
CA ARG A 190 17.91 -7.55 5.15
C ARG A 190 16.99 -8.73 5.40
N GLU A 191 16.12 -8.60 6.39
CA GLU A 191 15.18 -9.63 6.89
C GLU A 191 15.85 -10.78 7.66
N THR A 192 17.18 -10.83 7.76
CA THR A 192 17.84 -11.75 8.69
C THR A 192 17.40 -11.45 10.11
N SER A 193 16.95 -12.47 10.85
CA SER A 193 16.65 -12.33 12.27
C SER A 193 17.91 -12.42 13.11
N MET A 194 18.01 -11.58 14.11
CA MET A 194 19.17 -11.51 15.02
C MET A 194 18.72 -11.44 16.47
N GLU A 195 19.48 -12.08 17.33
CA GLU A 195 19.46 -11.88 18.77
C GLU A 195 20.71 -11.09 19.13
N ILE A 196 20.55 -9.93 19.75
CA ILE A 196 21.64 -9.01 20.04
C ILE A 196 21.67 -8.67 21.52
N PHE A 197 22.86 -8.66 22.08
CA PHE A 197 23.15 -8.27 23.44
C PHE A 197 24.07 -7.05 23.40
N GLY A 198 23.86 -6.10 24.30
CA GLY A 198 24.67 -4.90 24.31
C GLY A 198 24.21 -3.85 25.30
N GLU A 199 24.98 -2.79 25.38
CA GLU A 199 24.74 -1.65 26.26
C GLU A 199 23.96 -0.56 25.54
N MET A 200 22.90 -0.07 26.18
CA MET A 200 22.13 1.06 25.68
C MET A 200 22.89 2.38 25.88
N ARG A 201 22.98 3.20 24.83
CA ARG A 201 23.73 4.46 24.83
C ARG A 201 22.92 5.61 24.24
N GLU A 202 23.29 6.81 24.65
CA GLU A 202 22.84 8.03 23.97
C GLU A 202 23.39 8.11 22.55
N VAL A 203 22.62 8.69 21.66
CA VAL A 203 23.08 8.95 20.29
C VAL A 203 24.05 10.13 20.30
N PRO A 204 25.19 10.04 19.60
CA PRO A 204 26.15 11.15 19.52
C PRO A 204 25.49 12.46 19.02
N ALA A 205 25.96 13.59 19.50
CA ALA A 205 25.45 14.90 19.12
C ALA A 205 25.43 15.08 17.59
N GLY A 206 24.29 15.53 17.06
CA GLY A 206 24.08 15.71 15.61
C GLY A 206 23.70 14.45 14.83
N ALA A 207 23.73 13.26 15.44
CA ALA A 207 23.22 12.03 14.84
C ALA A 207 21.74 11.81 15.19
N ARG A 208 21.05 10.97 14.41
CA ARG A 208 19.64 10.60 14.63
C ARG A 208 19.51 9.08 14.65
N ALA A 209 18.79 8.57 15.62
CA ALA A 209 18.39 7.17 15.70
C ALA A 209 16.95 7.06 16.24
N PRO A 210 16.27 5.93 16.03
CA PRO A 210 14.97 5.67 16.65
C PRO A 210 15.02 5.87 18.15
N LEU A 211 14.02 6.52 18.73
CA LEU A 211 13.94 6.84 20.16
C LEU A 211 15.12 7.65 20.73
N ASN A 212 15.95 8.29 19.87
CA ASN A 212 17.18 9.03 20.25
C ASN A 212 18.16 8.20 21.10
N ARG A 213 18.25 6.90 20.85
CA ARG A 213 19.15 5.98 21.54
C ARG A 213 19.66 4.89 20.62
N GLU A 214 20.76 4.27 20.97
CA GLU A 214 21.36 3.19 20.21
C GLU A 214 21.89 2.06 21.10
N LEU A 215 21.87 0.84 20.56
CA LEU A 215 22.41 -0.35 21.22
C LEU A 215 23.83 -0.64 20.72
N HIS A 216 24.83 -0.54 21.57
CA HIS A 216 26.19 -0.96 21.26
C HIS A 216 26.35 -2.44 21.57
N ALA A 217 26.43 -3.26 20.52
CA ALA A 217 26.48 -4.70 20.65
C ALA A 217 27.79 -5.17 21.28
N ASP A 218 27.72 -6.05 22.29
CA ASP A 218 28.82 -6.81 22.86
C ASP A 218 28.82 -8.27 22.40
N PHE A 219 27.63 -8.79 21.99
CA PHE A 219 27.48 -10.13 21.48
C PHE A 219 26.22 -10.22 20.59
N TYR A 220 26.20 -11.15 19.63
CA TYR A 220 24.99 -11.47 18.87
C TYR A 220 24.98 -12.93 18.40
N LYS A 221 23.77 -13.42 18.05
CA LYS A 221 23.55 -14.74 17.46
C LYS A 221 22.70 -14.63 16.21
N ILE A 222 23.09 -15.40 15.17
CA ILE A 222 22.31 -15.58 13.96
C ILE A 222 22.28 -17.08 13.65
N PRO A 223 21.32 -17.86 14.17
CA PRO A 223 21.16 -19.26 13.81
C PRO A 223 20.98 -19.41 12.29
N LYS A 224 21.45 -20.53 11.73
CA LYS A 224 21.42 -20.74 10.26
C LYS A 224 20.03 -20.54 9.65
N HIS A 225 18.99 -21.02 10.33
CA HIS A 225 17.60 -20.90 9.88
C HIS A 225 16.99 -19.49 10.06
N TRP A 226 17.72 -18.54 10.65
CA TRP A 226 17.33 -17.14 10.78
C TRP A 226 17.90 -16.25 9.68
N LYS A 227 18.81 -16.77 8.85
CA LYS A 227 19.38 -16.03 7.72
C LYS A 227 18.30 -15.85 6.64
N ALA A 228 18.16 -14.64 6.17
CA ALA A 228 17.33 -14.36 5.00
C ALA A 228 18.06 -14.70 3.70
N ALA A 229 17.30 -14.87 2.64
CA ALA A 229 17.83 -15.09 1.31
C ALA A 229 18.70 -13.92 0.84
N GLY A 230 19.76 -14.23 0.12
CA GLY A 230 20.66 -13.27 -0.54
C GLY A 230 20.63 -13.42 -2.05
N GLY A 231 21.40 -12.64 -2.78
CA GLY A 231 21.47 -12.67 -4.23
C GLY A 231 20.12 -12.30 -4.87
N ASP A 232 19.71 -13.02 -5.89
CA ASP A 232 18.48 -12.74 -6.65
C ASP A 232 17.21 -12.90 -5.79
N ASP A 233 17.25 -13.74 -4.76
CA ASP A 233 16.16 -13.96 -3.83
C ASP A 233 16.11 -12.96 -2.67
N ALA A 234 17.07 -12.06 -2.57
CA ALA A 234 17.05 -11.02 -1.55
C ALA A 234 15.81 -10.13 -1.72
N ILE A 235 15.18 -9.77 -0.60
CA ILE A 235 13.97 -8.94 -0.63
C ILE A 235 14.15 -7.64 -1.45
N THR A 236 15.33 -7.03 -1.36
CA THR A 236 15.68 -5.80 -2.10
C THR A 236 15.73 -5.96 -3.61
N ASN A 237 15.94 -7.19 -4.09
CA ASN A 237 15.96 -7.51 -5.52
C ASN A 237 14.58 -7.96 -6.02
N ARG A 238 13.73 -8.45 -5.13
CA ARG A 238 12.37 -8.90 -5.45
C ARG A 238 11.34 -7.77 -5.39
N VAL A 239 11.45 -6.85 -4.42
CA VAL A 239 10.51 -5.75 -4.20
C VAL A 239 11.30 -4.46 -4.01
N GLN A 240 11.05 -3.48 -4.88
CA GLN A 240 11.57 -2.12 -4.77
C GLN A 240 10.43 -1.19 -4.34
N ALA A 241 10.74 -0.17 -3.56
CA ALA A 241 9.75 0.82 -3.10
C ALA A 241 9.08 1.59 -4.27
N SER A 242 9.76 1.67 -5.41
CA SER A 242 9.27 2.31 -6.65
C SER A 242 8.60 1.33 -7.63
N ALA A 243 8.36 0.07 -7.23
CA ALA A 243 7.68 -0.89 -8.09
C ALA A 243 6.23 -0.47 -8.36
N GLU A 244 5.70 -0.90 -9.50
CA GLU A 244 4.30 -0.66 -9.87
C GLU A 244 3.34 -1.29 -8.85
N HIS A 245 2.16 -0.68 -8.69
CA HIS A 245 1.15 -1.12 -7.72
C HIS A 245 0.76 -2.59 -7.87
N ALA A 246 0.60 -3.08 -9.12
CA ALA A 246 0.29 -4.48 -9.38
C ALA A 246 1.35 -5.42 -8.80
N THR A 247 2.64 -5.14 -9.03
CA THR A 247 3.77 -5.91 -8.47
C THR A 247 3.79 -5.88 -6.94
N LEU A 248 3.50 -4.71 -6.33
CA LEU A 248 3.43 -4.58 -4.87
C LEU A 248 2.27 -5.40 -4.27
N LEU A 249 1.14 -5.49 -4.98
CA LEU A 249 -0.01 -6.29 -4.56
C LEU A 249 0.27 -7.80 -4.72
N ASP A 250 0.84 -8.22 -5.84
CA ASP A 250 1.20 -9.63 -6.09
C ASP A 250 2.24 -10.15 -5.09
N LEU A 251 3.19 -9.30 -4.70
CA LEU A 251 4.22 -9.59 -3.72
C LEU A 251 3.88 -9.04 -2.32
N ARG A 252 2.59 -8.96 -1.97
CA ARG A 252 2.10 -8.35 -0.72
C ARG A 252 2.79 -8.90 0.52
N HIS A 253 3.07 -10.20 0.60
CA HIS A 253 3.78 -10.85 1.70
C HIS A 253 5.21 -10.31 1.95
N LEU A 254 5.84 -9.72 0.92
CA LEU A 254 7.12 -9.01 1.02
C LEU A 254 6.91 -7.50 1.21
N THR A 255 5.95 -6.93 0.49
CA THR A 255 5.61 -5.50 0.55
C THR A 255 5.23 -5.08 1.98
N LEU A 256 4.50 -5.93 2.71
CA LEU A 256 4.13 -5.70 4.12
C LEU A 256 5.31 -5.57 5.09
N ARG A 257 6.52 -5.94 4.68
CA ARG A 257 7.75 -5.74 5.48
C ARG A 257 8.32 -4.32 5.32
N GLY A 258 7.81 -3.55 4.36
CA GLY A 258 8.16 -2.14 4.14
C GLY A 258 7.45 -1.21 5.12
N GLU A 259 8.05 -0.05 5.41
CA GLU A 259 7.56 0.92 6.40
C GLU A 259 6.13 1.41 6.09
N ASN A 260 5.85 1.81 4.86
CA ASN A 260 4.52 2.34 4.51
C ASN A 260 3.42 1.28 4.63
N ALA A 261 3.65 0.09 4.08
CA ALA A 261 2.63 -0.97 4.10
C ALA A 261 2.38 -1.51 5.52
N SER A 262 3.43 -1.65 6.34
CA SER A 262 3.25 -2.02 7.75
C SER A 262 2.57 -0.92 8.55
N SER A 263 2.90 0.36 8.31
CA SER A 263 2.24 1.49 8.98
C SER A 263 0.74 1.53 8.73
N VAL A 264 0.30 1.25 7.49
CA VAL A 264 -1.14 1.16 7.17
C VAL A 264 -1.84 0.09 8.02
N LEU A 265 -1.21 -1.10 8.19
CA LEU A 265 -1.79 -2.15 9.00
C LEU A 265 -1.82 -1.81 10.50
N LEU A 266 -0.76 -1.17 11.01
CA LEU A 266 -0.69 -0.75 12.41
C LEU A 266 -1.70 0.37 12.72
N VAL A 267 -1.85 1.34 11.83
CA VAL A 267 -2.88 2.39 11.95
C VAL A 267 -4.28 1.76 11.90
N ARG A 268 -4.51 0.78 11.02
CA ARG A 268 -5.78 0.06 10.95
C ARG A 268 -6.12 -0.68 12.24
N ASP A 269 -5.17 -1.41 12.83
CA ASP A 269 -5.33 -2.09 14.12
C ASP A 269 -5.72 -1.09 15.22
N ALA A 270 -4.99 0.03 15.30
CA ALA A 270 -5.28 1.09 16.27
C ALA A 270 -6.67 1.73 16.06
N LEU A 271 -7.09 1.94 14.80
CA LEU A 271 -8.43 2.44 14.48
C LEU A 271 -9.52 1.46 14.92
N GLU A 272 -9.38 0.16 14.61
CA GLU A 272 -10.37 -0.86 15.01
C GLU A 272 -10.48 -0.95 16.54
N TYR A 273 -9.34 -0.84 17.25
CA TYR A 273 -9.34 -0.76 18.71
C TYR A 273 -10.03 0.51 19.22
N ALA A 274 -9.75 1.66 18.63
CA ALA A 274 -10.35 2.95 18.99
C ALA A 274 -11.88 2.95 18.77
N PHE A 275 -12.37 2.33 17.68
CA PHE A 275 -13.81 2.13 17.46
C PHE A 275 -14.44 1.28 18.55
N ASN A 276 -13.83 0.14 18.91
CA ASN A 276 -14.33 -0.69 20.01
C ASN A 276 -14.39 0.10 21.32
N GLN A 277 -13.38 0.92 21.62
CA GLN A 277 -13.33 1.75 22.81
C GLN A 277 -14.41 2.84 22.80
N ALA A 278 -14.56 3.59 21.69
CA ALA A 278 -15.55 4.65 21.56
C ALA A 278 -16.98 4.13 21.68
N TYR A 279 -17.30 2.99 21.08
CA TYR A 279 -18.61 2.34 21.25
C TYR A 279 -18.83 1.86 22.69
N HIS A 280 -17.80 1.33 23.33
CA HIS A 280 -17.88 0.93 24.74
C HIS A 280 -18.15 2.13 25.66
N GLU A 281 -17.45 3.26 25.45
CA GLU A 281 -17.67 4.53 26.15
C GLU A 281 -19.13 5.02 25.97
N ALA A 282 -19.67 4.89 24.76
CA ALA A 282 -21.06 5.21 24.43
C ALA A 282 -22.08 4.15 24.92
N ARG A 283 -21.63 3.08 25.60
CA ARG A 283 -22.45 1.95 26.09
C ARG A 283 -23.17 1.16 25.00
N ILE A 284 -22.64 1.17 23.78
CA ILE A 284 -23.14 0.38 22.64
C ILE A 284 -22.46 -0.99 22.66
N ARG A 285 -23.22 -2.07 22.50
CA ARG A 285 -22.76 -3.44 22.68
C ARG A 285 -22.31 -4.06 21.37
N LYS A 286 -21.19 -4.80 21.41
CA LYS A 286 -20.70 -5.53 20.23
C LYS A 286 -21.52 -6.78 19.98
N VAL A 287 -21.87 -7.01 18.71
CA VAL A 287 -22.49 -8.23 18.18
C VAL A 287 -21.60 -8.79 17.07
N SER A 288 -21.59 -10.10 16.88
CA SER A 288 -20.91 -10.77 15.76
C SER A 288 -21.97 -11.42 14.87
N PRO A 289 -22.47 -10.71 13.86
CA PRO A 289 -23.48 -11.21 12.92
C PRO A 289 -22.89 -12.24 11.95
N PRO A 290 -23.74 -13.11 11.35
CA PRO A 290 -23.30 -14.08 10.36
C PRO A 290 -22.92 -13.40 9.04
N ALA A 291 -21.85 -13.91 8.39
CA ALA A 291 -21.45 -13.47 7.05
C ALA A 291 -22.21 -14.23 5.94
N LEU A 292 -22.70 -15.46 6.22
CA LEU A 292 -23.51 -16.25 5.30
C LEU A 292 -25.00 -15.99 5.58
N VAL A 293 -25.71 -15.51 4.58
CA VAL A 293 -27.11 -15.09 4.73
C VAL A 293 -27.98 -15.63 3.60
N GLN A 294 -29.30 -15.66 3.81
CA GLN A 294 -30.28 -16.10 2.82
C GLN A 294 -30.97 -14.93 2.11
N THR A 295 -30.84 -13.71 2.63
CA THR A 295 -31.54 -12.52 2.12
C THR A 295 -30.56 -11.41 1.79
N GLN A 296 -30.93 -10.56 0.86
CA GLN A 296 -30.22 -9.32 0.56
C GLN A 296 -30.66 -8.20 1.51
N VAL A 297 -29.78 -7.25 1.75
CA VAL A 297 -30.06 -6.06 2.58
C VAL A 297 -30.36 -4.85 1.72
N GLU A 298 -29.57 -4.64 0.67
CA GLU A 298 -29.66 -3.50 -0.23
C GLU A 298 -30.18 -3.97 -1.60
N GLY A 299 -31.26 -3.35 -2.09
CA GLY A 299 -31.76 -3.61 -3.45
C GLY A 299 -30.79 -3.10 -4.50
N GLY A 300 -30.56 -3.90 -5.56
CA GLY A 300 -29.74 -3.52 -6.71
C GLY A 300 -28.23 -3.79 -6.59
N ALA A 301 -27.66 -3.98 -5.41
CA ALA A 301 -26.27 -4.36 -5.29
C ALA A 301 -26.04 -5.81 -5.72
N THR A 302 -24.96 -6.06 -6.46
CA THR A 302 -24.64 -7.41 -6.93
C THR A 302 -24.17 -8.28 -5.78
N LEU A 303 -24.82 -9.42 -5.58
CA LEU A 303 -24.51 -10.39 -4.52
C LEU A 303 -23.51 -11.43 -4.98
N PHE A 304 -22.60 -11.84 -4.08
CA PHE A 304 -21.88 -13.10 -4.21
C PHE A 304 -22.80 -14.25 -3.81
N LYS A 305 -23.39 -14.91 -4.81
CA LYS A 305 -24.31 -16.02 -4.65
C LYS A 305 -23.60 -17.37 -4.82
N PHE A 306 -23.97 -18.35 -4.02
CA PHE A 306 -23.49 -19.73 -4.15
C PHE A 306 -24.55 -20.74 -3.70
N ASP A 307 -24.39 -21.99 -4.14
CA ASP A 307 -25.26 -23.10 -3.70
C ASP A 307 -24.84 -23.57 -2.31
N TYR A 308 -25.82 -23.68 -1.42
CA TYR A 308 -25.63 -24.21 -0.07
C TYR A 308 -26.62 -25.35 0.18
N TYR A 309 -26.21 -26.58 -0.10
CA TYR A 309 -27.04 -27.79 0.03
C TYR A 309 -28.35 -27.72 -0.78
N GLY A 310 -28.33 -27.15 -1.97
CA GLY A 310 -29.49 -27.00 -2.85
C GLY A 310 -30.37 -25.77 -2.59
N ALA A 311 -29.95 -24.89 -1.68
CA ALA A 311 -30.58 -23.60 -1.45
C ALA A 311 -29.61 -22.45 -1.81
N ASP A 312 -30.15 -21.30 -2.20
CA ASP A 312 -29.34 -20.11 -2.45
C ASP A 312 -28.81 -19.55 -1.13
N ALA A 313 -27.51 -19.25 -1.09
CA ALA A 313 -26.88 -18.48 -0.02
C ALA A 313 -26.03 -17.36 -0.60
N PHE A 314 -25.80 -16.34 0.22
CA PHE A 314 -25.09 -15.14 -0.16
C PHE A 314 -24.06 -14.76 0.89
N LEU A 315 -23.00 -14.07 0.44
CA LEU A 315 -22.15 -13.29 1.35
C LEU A 315 -22.85 -11.97 1.65
N THR A 316 -22.90 -11.60 2.94
CA THR A 316 -23.64 -10.43 3.39
C THR A 316 -23.10 -9.11 2.81
N GLN A 317 -23.99 -8.22 2.40
CA GLN A 317 -23.66 -6.86 1.96
C GLN A 317 -23.53 -5.90 3.14
N SER A 318 -24.27 -6.17 4.22
CA SER A 318 -24.37 -5.37 5.43
C SER A 318 -24.93 -6.24 6.55
N SER A 319 -24.54 -5.97 7.77
CA SER A 319 -25.08 -6.62 8.97
C SER A 319 -26.29 -5.88 9.53
N GLN A 320 -26.74 -4.80 8.90
CA GLN A 320 -27.77 -3.90 9.39
C GLN A 320 -29.03 -4.62 9.90
N LEU A 321 -29.69 -5.42 9.04
CA LEU A 321 -30.96 -6.06 9.41
C LEU A 321 -30.81 -7.03 10.60
N TYR A 322 -29.65 -7.69 10.71
CA TYR A 322 -29.35 -8.57 11.84
C TYR A 322 -29.14 -7.76 13.13
N LEU A 323 -28.42 -6.64 13.07
CA LEU A 323 -28.22 -5.77 14.21
C LEU A 323 -29.54 -5.19 14.71
N GLU A 324 -30.46 -4.80 13.82
CA GLU A 324 -31.80 -4.33 14.20
C GLU A 324 -32.55 -5.38 15.05
N THR A 325 -32.41 -6.68 14.74
CA THR A 325 -33.05 -7.75 15.54
C THR A 325 -32.49 -7.86 16.96
N CYS A 326 -31.30 -7.33 17.23
CA CYS A 326 -30.68 -7.37 18.54
C CYS A 326 -31.13 -6.23 19.46
N LEU A 327 -31.69 -5.14 18.91
CA LEU A 327 -32.09 -3.95 19.67
C LEU A 327 -33.02 -4.25 20.83
N PRO A 328 -34.12 -5.03 20.67
CA PRO A 328 -35.08 -5.27 21.75
C PRO A 328 -34.47 -5.98 22.95
N SER A 329 -33.37 -6.72 22.76
CA SER A 329 -32.75 -7.51 23.83
C SER A 329 -31.48 -6.88 24.38
N MET A 330 -30.75 -6.11 23.55
CA MET A 330 -29.43 -5.62 23.90
C MET A 330 -29.34 -4.08 23.96
N GLY A 331 -30.35 -3.35 23.50
CA GLY A 331 -30.28 -1.91 23.26
C GLY A 331 -29.36 -1.63 22.06
N SER A 332 -28.76 -0.45 22.01
CA SER A 332 -27.87 -0.08 20.90
C SER A 332 -26.71 -1.06 20.75
N VAL A 333 -26.44 -1.46 19.51
CA VAL A 333 -25.45 -2.48 19.15
C VAL A 333 -24.56 -2.04 17.98
N TYR A 334 -23.38 -2.64 17.87
CA TYR A 334 -22.47 -2.44 16.74
C TYR A 334 -21.74 -3.73 16.34
N CYS A 335 -21.19 -3.75 15.15
CA CYS A 335 -20.24 -4.75 14.72
C CYS A 335 -19.05 -4.13 13.96
N ILE A 336 -17.97 -4.87 13.86
CA ILE A 336 -16.82 -4.59 12.97
C ILE A 336 -16.56 -5.91 12.28
N GLU A 337 -17.14 -6.09 11.09
CA GLU A 337 -17.14 -7.36 10.36
C GLU A 337 -16.88 -7.14 8.87
N LYS A 338 -16.81 -8.22 8.11
CA LYS A 338 -16.63 -8.15 6.66
C LYS A 338 -17.98 -8.03 5.95
N SER A 339 -18.04 -7.11 5.00
CA SER A 339 -19.14 -7.01 4.03
C SER A 339 -18.63 -7.22 2.62
N PHE A 340 -19.51 -7.71 1.75
CA PHE A 340 -19.17 -8.17 0.40
C PHE A 340 -20.13 -7.56 -0.63
N ARG A 341 -19.59 -6.91 -1.64
CA ARG A 341 -20.36 -6.33 -2.75
C ARG A 341 -19.72 -6.74 -4.07
N ALA A 342 -20.45 -7.46 -4.91
CA ALA A 342 -19.96 -7.97 -6.18
C ALA A 342 -20.06 -6.92 -7.31
N GLU A 343 -19.85 -5.67 -6.98
CA GLU A 343 -19.93 -4.55 -7.92
C GLU A 343 -18.75 -4.57 -8.90
N LYS A 344 -19.04 -4.29 -10.17
CA LYS A 344 -18.03 -4.19 -11.24
C LYS A 344 -17.38 -2.80 -11.30
N SER A 345 -17.41 -2.04 -10.21
CA SER A 345 -16.83 -0.70 -10.16
C SER A 345 -15.30 -0.75 -10.19
N LEU A 346 -14.68 0.15 -10.95
CA LEU A 346 -13.23 0.33 -11.05
C LEU A 346 -12.74 1.58 -10.31
N THR A 347 -13.53 2.10 -9.36
CA THR A 347 -13.12 3.26 -8.58
C THR A 347 -12.04 2.89 -7.55
N ARG A 348 -11.34 3.89 -7.02
CA ARG A 348 -10.29 3.69 -6.01
C ARG A 348 -10.83 3.23 -4.64
N ARG A 349 -12.13 3.38 -4.37
CA ARG A 349 -12.76 3.09 -3.08
C ARG A 349 -13.47 1.76 -3.03
N HIS A 350 -13.96 1.24 -4.18
CA HIS A 350 -14.77 0.03 -4.20
C HIS A 350 -13.92 -1.23 -4.09
N LEU A 351 -14.18 -2.01 -3.07
CA LEU A 351 -13.60 -3.33 -2.85
C LEU A 351 -14.71 -4.36 -2.75
N SER A 352 -14.49 -5.54 -3.34
CA SER A 352 -15.44 -6.65 -3.26
C SER A 352 -15.60 -7.20 -1.83
N GLU A 353 -14.58 -7.04 -0.99
CA GLU A 353 -14.57 -7.35 0.44
C GLU A 353 -13.97 -6.17 1.21
N PHE A 354 -14.64 -5.68 2.22
CA PHE A 354 -14.14 -4.59 3.06
C PHE A 354 -14.54 -4.79 4.53
N THR A 355 -13.84 -4.14 5.43
CA THR A 355 -14.25 -4.09 6.85
C THR A 355 -15.30 -3.02 7.01
N HIS A 356 -16.48 -3.43 7.42
CA HIS A 356 -17.64 -2.59 7.64
C HIS A 356 -17.80 -2.37 9.13
N ILE A 357 -17.93 -1.12 9.55
CA ILE A 357 -18.23 -0.72 10.93
C ILE A 357 -19.66 -0.23 10.91
N GLU A 358 -20.54 -0.97 11.58
CA GLU A 358 -21.98 -0.75 11.53
C GLU A 358 -22.54 -0.66 12.95
N ALA A 359 -23.50 0.20 13.17
CA ALA A 359 -24.22 0.30 14.44
C ALA A 359 -25.70 0.58 14.19
N GLU A 360 -26.54 0.00 15.06
CA GLU A 360 -27.96 0.32 15.17
C GLU A 360 -28.22 0.87 16.58
N LEU A 361 -28.92 1.98 16.61
CA LEU A 361 -29.19 2.74 17.84
C LEU A 361 -30.67 2.72 18.19
N ASP A 362 -30.96 2.58 19.46
CA ASP A 362 -32.30 2.47 20.02
C ASP A 362 -32.74 3.77 20.68
N PHE A 363 -34.04 4.13 20.54
CA PHE A 363 -34.66 5.30 21.18
C PHE A 363 -34.02 6.66 20.86
N ILE A 364 -33.65 6.90 19.59
CA ILE A 364 -33.02 8.14 19.12
C ILE A 364 -33.88 8.85 18.09
N ASP A 365 -33.68 10.15 17.93
CA ASP A 365 -34.15 10.93 16.79
C ASP A 365 -33.05 11.19 15.76
N PHE A 366 -33.39 11.87 14.65
CA PHE A 366 -32.46 12.14 13.59
C PHE A 366 -31.30 13.07 14.02
N SER A 367 -31.56 14.00 14.92
CA SER A 367 -30.52 14.87 15.49
C SER A 367 -29.54 14.06 16.34
N ASP A 368 -30.04 13.09 17.11
CA ASP A 368 -29.22 12.18 17.90
C ASP A 368 -28.30 11.32 17.01
N LEU A 369 -28.82 10.83 15.87
CA LEU A 369 -28.02 10.10 14.88
C LEU A 369 -26.84 10.94 14.39
N LEU A 370 -27.09 12.20 13.96
CA LEU A 370 -26.05 13.10 13.49
C LEU A 370 -25.00 13.40 14.57
N ASN A 371 -25.46 13.64 15.82
CA ASN A 371 -24.59 13.88 16.96
C ASN A 371 -23.76 12.64 17.31
N HIS A 372 -24.32 11.45 17.20
CA HIS A 372 -23.61 10.19 17.41
C HIS A 372 -22.50 9.98 16.38
N LEU A 373 -22.79 10.18 15.11
CA LEU A 373 -21.79 10.05 14.04
C LEU A 373 -20.62 11.03 14.21
N GLU A 374 -20.95 12.28 14.54
CA GLU A 374 -19.93 13.29 14.81
C GLU A 374 -19.07 12.96 16.04
N PHE A 375 -19.73 12.50 17.12
CA PHE A 375 -19.04 12.02 18.32
C PHE A 375 -18.10 10.86 17.97
N LEU A 376 -18.60 9.84 17.29
CA LEU A 376 -17.87 8.62 17.00
C LEU A 376 -16.60 8.91 16.17
N ILE A 377 -16.74 9.65 15.05
CA ILE A 377 -15.63 9.99 14.16
C ILE A 377 -14.54 10.76 14.93
N CYS A 378 -14.92 11.81 15.64
CA CYS A 378 -13.96 12.63 16.37
C CYS A 378 -13.31 11.84 17.52
N ARG A 379 -14.08 11.07 18.27
CA ARG A 379 -13.56 10.28 19.39
C ARG A 379 -12.58 9.22 18.97
N VAL A 380 -12.87 8.51 17.88
CA VAL A 380 -11.96 7.49 17.31
C VAL A 380 -10.65 8.12 16.89
N LEU A 381 -10.69 9.29 16.24
CA LEU A 381 -9.47 10.01 15.84
C LEU A 381 -8.70 10.53 17.06
N GLU A 382 -9.37 11.06 18.08
CA GLU A 382 -8.73 11.46 19.34
C GLU A 382 -7.98 10.30 19.99
N LEU A 383 -8.65 9.14 20.12
CA LEU A 383 -8.05 7.94 20.71
C LEU A 383 -6.87 7.42 19.90
N THR A 384 -6.99 7.41 18.57
CA THR A 384 -5.92 6.95 17.67
C THR A 384 -4.71 7.88 17.72
N MET A 385 -4.93 9.20 17.74
CA MET A 385 -3.85 10.20 17.78
C MET A 385 -3.22 10.36 19.16
N ALA A 386 -3.83 9.82 20.22
CA ALA A 386 -3.25 9.81 21.55
C ALA A 386 -2.02 8.92 21.66
N ASP A 387 -1.88 7.92 20.80
CA ASP A 387 -0.66 7.12 20.68
C ASP A 387 0.37 7.84 19.79
N PRO A 388 1.52 8.31 20.32
CA PRO A 388 2.50 9.07 19.55
C PRO A 388 3.16 8.23 18.43
N ILE A 389 3.22 6.91 18.56
CA ILE A 389 3.78 6.03 17.52
C ILE A 389 2.81 5.96 16.35
N ILE A 390 1.54 5.72 16.62
CA ILE A 390 0.48 5.67 15.59
C ILE A 390 0.31 7.04 14.93
N ALA A 391 0.29 8.13 15.70
CA ALA A 391 0.27 9.50 15.18
C ALA A 391 1.47 9.77 14.24
N GLY A 392 2.66 9.25 14.58
CA GLY A 392 3.84 9.30 13.74
C GLY A 392 3.65 8.56 12.41
N TYR A 393 3.03 7.38 12.40
CA TYR A 393 2.72 6.65 11.18
C TYR A 393 1.70 7.38 10.31
N ILE A 394 0.64 7.92 10.90
CA ILE A 394 -0.37 8.72 10.19
C ILE A 394 0.30 9.92 9.51
N LYS A 395 1.14 10.66 10.23
CA LYS A 395 1.86 11.81 9.69
C LYS A 395 2.83 11.46 8.56
N ASN A 396 3.47 10.28 8.62
CA ASN A 396 4.33 9.80 7.53
C ASN A 396 3.52 9.39 6.29
N LEU A 397 2.34 8.79 6.47
CA LEU A 397 1.45 8.37 5.38
C LEU A 397 0.73 9.56 4.75
N ASN A 398 0.30 10.51 5.56
CA ASN A 398 -0.36 11.75 5.13
C ASN A 398 0.13 12.94 5.96
N PRO A 399 1.17 13.66 5.50
CA PRO A 399 1.72 14.83 6.20
C PRO A 399 0.71 15.98 6.41
N GLU A 400 -0.30 16.07 5.54
CA GLU A 400 -1.35 17.10 5.55
C GLU A 400 -2.56 16.70 6.40
N PHE A 401 -2.54 15.50 7.02
CA PHE A 401 -3.66 15.02 7.83
C PHE A 401 -3.94 15.96 9.01
N GLN A 402 -5.21 16.37 9.13
CA GLN A 402 -5.74 17.15 10.24
C GLN A 402 -6.96 16.44 10.82
N VAL A 403 -7.07 16.47 12.15
CA VAL A 403 -8.28 16.00 12.83
C VAL A 403 -9.42 16.99 12.52
N PRO A 404 -10.59 16.50 12.07
CA PRO A 404 -11.71 17.38 11.75
C PRO A 404 -12.23 18.10 12.99
N GLU A 405 -12.57 19.39 12.81
CA GLU A 405 -13.14 20.23 13.86
C GLU A 405 -14.66 20.11 13.91
N ARG A 406 -15.22 20.13 15.13
CA ARG A 406 -16.67 20.20 15.37
C ARG A 406 -17.16 21.66 15.41
N PRO A 407 -18.45 21.91 15.07
CA PRO A 407 -19.43 20.98 14.49
C PRO A 407 -19.20 20.76 13.00
N PHE A 408 -19.58 19.55 12.50
CA PHE A 408 -19.59 19.26 11.07
C PHE A 408 -20.68 20.07 10.37
N MET A 409 -20.42 20.47 9.13
CA MET A 409 -21.38 21.18 8.31
C MET A 409 -22.60 20.29 8.04
N ARG A 410 -23.83 20.79 8.26
CA ARG A 410 -25.07 20.11 7.92
C ARG A 410 -25.63 20.77 6.66
N MET A 411 -25.78 20.00 5.59
CA MET A 411 -26.27 20.44 4.27
C MET A 411 -27.40 19.53 3.84
N LYS A 412 -28.53 20.09 3.41
CA LYS A 412 -29.59 19.29 2.81
C LYS A 412 -29.22 18.94 1.37
N TYR A 413 -29.68 17.81 0.88
CA TYR A 413 -29.49 17.38 -0.50
C TYR A 413 -29.95 18.46 -1.51
N SER A 414 -31.09 19.11 -1.27
CA SER A 414 -31.56 20.24 -2.10
C SER A 414 -30.55 21.39 -2.20
N ASP A 415 -29.87 21.70 -1.09
CA ASP A 415 -28.87 22.76 -1.03
C ASP A 415 -27.59 22.34 -1.75
N ALA A 416 -27.23 21.05 -1.68
CA ALA A 416 -26.12 20.49 -2.42
C ALA A 416 -26.37 20.52 -3.94
N ILE A 417 -27.55 20.17 -4.41
CA ILE A 417 -27.94 20.30 -5.82
C ILE A 417 -27.81 21.76 -6.28
N GLN A 418 -28.33 22.70 -5.51
CA GLN A 418 -28.19 24.13 -5.86
C GLN A 418 -26.74 24.57 -5.87
N TRP A 419 -25.95 24.12 -4.90
CA TRP A 419 -24.52 24.42 -4.82
C TRP A 419 -23.76 23.90 -6.05
N LEU A 420 -24.07 22.65 -6.52
CA LEU A 420 -23.47 22.06 -7.71
C LEU A 420 -23.80 22.85 -8.97
N ILE A 421 -25.06 23.32 -9.10
CA ILE A 421 -25.50 24.18 -10.21
C ILE A 421 -24.74 25.51 -10.18
N ASP A 422 -24.67 26.17 -9.03
CA ASP A 422 -24.01 27.48 -8.87
C ASP A 422 -22.50 27.43 -9.16
N HIS A 423 -21.88 26.25 -9.00
CA HIS A 423 -20.46 26.01 -9.29
C HIS A 423 -20.20 25.35 -10.65
N GLU A 424 -21.22 25.26 -11.50
CA GLU A 424 -21.12 24.68 -12.86
C GLU A 424 -20.51 23.27 -12.87
N ILE A 425 -20.88 22.43 -11.88
CA ILE A 425 -20.49 21.02 -11.80
C ILE A 425 -21.64 20.21 -12.40
N PRO A 426 -21.45 19.57 -13.58
CA PRO A 426 -22.49 18.81 -14.24
C PRO A 426 -22.66 17.42 -13.62
N ASN A 427 -23.81 16.78 -13.91
CA ASN A 427 -24.05 15.37 -13.66
C ASN A 427 -23.29 14.47 -14.66
N GLU A 428 -23.46 13.15 -14.58
CA GLU A 428 -22.76 12.20 -15.45
C GLU A 428 -23.12 12.34 -16.93
N GLU A 429 -24.26 12.93 -17.25
CA GLU A 429 -24.73 13.19 -18.61
C GLU A 429 -24.20 14.51 -19.19
N GLY A 430 -23.50 15.30 -18.35
CA GLY A 430 -22.96 16.61 -18.72
C GLY A 430 -23.97 17.76 -18.59
N GLU A 431 -25.12 17.51 -18.00
CA GLU A 431 -26.22 18.48 -17.79
C GLU A 431 -26.18 19.04 -16.35
N PRO A 432 -26.83 20.20 -16.09
CA PRO A 432 -27.01 20.68 -14.72
C PRO A 432 -27.77 19.67 -13.86
N HIS A 433 -27.37 19.49 -12.61
CA HIS A 433 -28.09 18.64 -11.67
C HIS A 433 -29.52 19.12 -11.45
N SER A 434 -30.44 18.18 -11.21
CA SER A 434 -31.83 18.43 -10.82
C SER A 434 -32.20 17.68 -9.54
N PHE A 435 -33.25 18.14 -8.85
CA PHE A 435 -33.72 17.45 -7.65
C PHE A 435 -34.22 16.05 -8.01
N GLY A 436 -33.63 15.03 -7.40
CA GLY A 436 -33.94 13.63 -7.67
C GLY A 436 -32.81 12.88 -8.39
N ASP A 437 -31.79 13.58 -8.89
CA ASP A 437 -30.60 12.94 -9.47
C ASP A 437 -29.76 12.27 -8.37
N ASP A 438 -29.18 11.12 -8.69
CA ASP A 438 -28.11 10.60 -7.85
C ASP A 438 -26.84 11.46 -8.04
N ILE A 439 -26.26 11.95 -6.95
CA ILE A 439 -25.03 12.73 -7.02
C ILE A 439 -23.86 11.75 -7.15
N ALA A 440 -23.31 11.65 -8.36
CA ALA A 440 -22.17 10.78 -8.62
C ALA A 440 -20.95 11.14 -7.75
N GLU A 441 -20.14 10.13 -7.39
CA GLU A 441 -18.94 10.27 -6.53
C GLU A 441 -18.04 11.45 -6.94
N ALA A 442 -17.85 11.66 -8.23
CA ALA A 442 -16.97 12.71 -8.74
C ALA A 442 -17.48 14.12 -8.42
N ALA A 443 -18.80 14.35 -8.53
CA ALA A 443 -19.44 15.63 -8.21
C ALA A 443 -19.47 15.87 -6.69
N GLU A 444 -19.85 14.84 -5.93
CA GLU A 444 -19.87 14.85 -4.47
C GLU A 444 -18.48 15.18 -3.90
N ARG A 445 -17.47 14.47 -4.37
CA ARG A 445 -16.08 14.68 -3.95
C ARG A 445 -15.60 16.08 -4.31
N ARG A 446 -15.88 16.56 -5.53
CA ARG A 446 -15.49 17.89 -5.96
C ARG A 446 -16.13 18.98 -5.10
N MET A 447 -17.39 18.84 -4.74
CA MET A 447 -18.09 19.71 -3.80
C MET A 447 -17.40 19.72 -2.43
N THR A 448 -17.17 18.55 -1.87
CA THR A 448 -16.57 18.37 -0.55
C THR A 448 -15.14 18.93 -0.48
N ASP A 449 -14.33 18.69 -1.53
CA ASP A 449 -12.96 19.20 -1.63
C ASP A 449 -12.90 20.73 -1.74
N ILE A 450 -13.83 21.36 -2.48
CA ILE A 450 -13.92 22.82 -2.59
C ILE A 450 -14.34 23.44 -1.26
N ILE A 451 -15.34 22.87 -0.59
CA ILE A 451 -15.81 23.35 0.73
C ILE A 451 -14.74 23.11 1.79
N ASN A 452 -13.95 22.05 1.63
CA ASN A 452 -12.85 21.65 2.51
C ASN A 452 -13.23 21.56 4.01
N LYS A 453 -14.40 20.99 4.28
CA LYS A 453 -14.92 20.69 5.62
C LYS A 453 -15.70 19.38 5.60
N PRO A 454 -15.76 18.65 6.74
CA PRO A 454 -16.70 17.54 6.87
C PRO A 454 -18.15 18.01 6.68
N ILE A 455 -18.93 17.26 5.89
CA ILE A 455 -20.32 17.58 5.58
C ILE A 455 -21.20 16.38 5.95
N PHE A 456 -22.25 16.62 6.72
CA PHE A 456 -23.40 15.74 6.79
C PHE A 456 -24.40 16.16 5.71
N LEU A 457 -24.43 15.43 4.60
CA LEU A 457 -25.40 15.60 3.52
C LEU A 457 -26.65 14.82 3.91
N THR A 458 -27.80 15.49 3.98
CA THR A 458 -29.01 14.95 4.59
C THR A 458 -30.25 15.11 3.72
N HIS A 459 -31.34 14.43 4.07
CA HIS A 459 -32.65 14.58 3.43
C HIS A 459 -32.62 14.26 1.93
N PHE A 460 -32.10 13.09 1.61
CA PHE A 460 -32.10 12.61 0.22
C PHE A 460 -33.52 12.27 -0.26
N PRO A 461 -33.77 12.38 -1.58
CA PRO A 461 -35.04 11.98 -2.16
C PRO A 461 -35.42 10.52 -1.85
N ALA A 462 -36.65 10.29 -1.40
CA ALA A 462 -37.09 8.97 -0.92
C ALA A 462 -37.04 7.87 -1.99
N HIS A 463 -37.10 8.23 -3.28
CA HIS A 463 -37.12 7.26 -4.38
C HIS A 463 -35.73 6.73 -4.77
N ILE A 464 -34.64 7.38 -4.33
CA ILE A 464 -33.27 6.91 -4.57
C ILE A 464 -32.64 6.23 -3.36
N LYS A 465 -33.36 6.14 -2.24
CA LYS A 465 -32.86 5.51 -1.00
C LYS A 465 -33.61 4.20 -0.72
N ALA A 466 -32.99 3.34 0.09
CA ALA A 466 -33.49 2.00 0.40
C ALA A 466 -34.87 2.00 1.09
N PHE A 467 -35.65 0.92 0.90
CA PHE A 467 -37.04 0.78 1.33
C PHE A 467 -37.29 0.97 2.83
N TYR A 468 -36.31 0.68 3.66
CA TYR A 468 -36.40 0.72 5.12
C TYR A 468 -36.17 2.11 5.72
N MET A 469 -35.77 3.10 4.90
CA MET A 469 -35.46 4.43 5.41
C MET A 469 -36.72 5.23 5.69
N LYS A 470 -36.77 5.84 6.88
CA LYS A 470 -37.90 6.66 7.34
C LYS A 470 -37.94 7.96 6.56
N LYS A 471 -39.15 8.34 6.12
CA LYS A 471 -39.38 9.65 5.51
C LYS A 471 -39.35 10.75 6.54
N ASP A 472 -38.91 11.93 6.12
CA ASP A 472 -39.01 13.13 6.93
C ASP A 472 -40.48 13.43 7.28
N PRO A 473 -40.82 13.71 8.54
CA PRO A 473 -42.19 13.96 8.97
C PRO A 473 -42.79 15.24 8.40
N GLU A 474 -41.98 16.22 8.01
CA GLU A 474 -42.42 17.50 7.42
C GLU A 474 -42.49 17.43 5.89
N ASP A 475 -41.62 16.62 5.24
CA ASP A 475 -41.61 16.44 3.79
C ASP A 475 -41.42 14.97 3.38
N SER A 476 -42.50 14.29 3.10
CA SER A 476 -42.52 12.88 2.70
C SER A 476 -41.81 12.56 1.37
N LYS A 477 -41.29 13.56 0.64
CA LYS A 477 -40.51 13.36 -0.58
C LYS A 477 -39.04 13.03 -0.26
N VAL A 478 -38.58 13.33 0.93
CA VAL A 478 -37.23 13.07 1.39
C VAL A 478 -37.20 12.13 2.60
N THR A 479 -36.06 11.60 2.91
CA THR A 479 -35.82 10.68 4.04
C THR A 479 -34.99 11.32 5.13
N GLU A 480 -35.16 10.90 6.39
CA GLU A 480 -34.23 11.16 7.48
C GLU A 480 -32.96 10.31 7.29
N SER A 481 -32.19 10.63 6.25
CA SER A 481 -30.94 9.97 5.87
C SER A 481 -29.78 10.93 5.89
N VAL A 482 -28.57 10.39 6.03
CA VAL A 482 -27.32 11.13 6.11
C VAL A 482 -26.20 10.36 5.44
N ASP A 483 -25.40 11.06 4.64
CA ASP A 483 -24.10 10.61 4.18
C ASP A 483 -23.03 11.57 4.73
N CYS A 484 -21.99 11.03 5.39
CA CYS A 484 -20.88 11.82 5.92
C CYS A 484 -19.76 11.91 4.90
N LEU A 485 -19.51 13.10 4.41
CA LEU A 485 -18.52 13.39 3.37
C LEU A 485 -17.27 14.01 3.99
N MET A 486 -16.09 13.46 3.64
CA MET A 486 -14.80 13.97 4.08
C MET A 486 -13.97 14.52 2.92
N PRO A 487 -13.31 15.71 3.08
CA PRO A 487 -12.40 16.25 2.08
C PRO A 487 -11.30 15.24 1.69
N GLY A 488 -11.00 15.14 0.41
CA GLY A 488 -9.99 14.23 -0.13
C GLY A 488 -10.39 12.74 -0.16
N VAL A 489 -11.52 12.38 0.44
CA VAL A 489 -12.00 10.99 0.56
C VAL A 489 -13.37 10.79 -0.11
N GLY A 490 -14.36 11.63 0.20
CA GLY A 490 -15.78 11.48 -0.15
C GLY A 490 -16.58 10.85 0.99
N GLU A 491 -17.61 10.08 0.69
CA GLU A 491 -18.47 9.41 1.66
C GLU A 491 -17.68 8.39 2.51
N ILE A 492 -17.76 8.53 3.83
CA ILE A 492 -17.17 7.61 4.81
C ILE A 492 -18.21 6.89 5.66
N VAL A 493 -19.42 7.43 5.77
CA VAL A 493 -20.54 6.84 6.52
C VAL A 493 -21.84 7.15 5.80
N GLY A 494 -22.69 6.14 5.61
CA GLY A 494 -24.11 6.27 5.28
C GLY A 494 -24.98 5.86 6.47
N GLY A 495 -26.12 6.52 6.64
CA GLY A 495 -27.05 6.20 7.72
C GLY A 495 -28.44 6.76 7.51
N SER A 496 -29.41 6.26 8.31
CA SER A 496 -30.77 6.78 8.30
C SER A 496 -31.55 6.39 9.56
N MET A 497 -32.64 7.13 9.81
CA MET A 497 -33.69 6.63 10.67
C MET A 497 -34.44 5.50 9.96
N ARG A 498 -34.97 4.55 10.70
CA ARG A 498 -35.68 3.38 10.18
C ARG A 498 -37.19 3.59 10.25
N ILE A 499 -37.91 3.03 9.27
CA ILE A 499 -39.40 2.96 9.35
C ILE A 499 -39.74 2.12 10.57
N ASP A 500 -40.54 2.68 11.48
CA ASP A 500 -41.01 2.08 12.72
C ASP A 500 -42.45 1.52 12.62
N GLU A 501 -43.20 1.93 11.60
CA GLU A 501 -44.56 1.47 11.36
C GLU A 501 -44.62 0.25 10.42
N TYR A 502 -45.27 -0.83 10.87
CA TYR A 502 -45.36 -2.11 10.14
C TYR A 502 -45.93 -1.97 8.73
N GLU A 503 -47.09 -1.29 8.62
CA GLU A 503 -47.80 -1.16 7.34
C GLU A 503 -47.03 -0.29 6.33
N GLU A 504 -46.33 0.74 6.81
CA GLU A 504 -45.47 1.58 5.97
C GLU A 504 -44.28 0.79 5.45
N LEU A 505 -43.59 0.02 6.30
CA LEU A 505 -42.48 -0.82 5.92
C LEU A 505 -42.88 -1.90 4.93
N LEU A 506 -44.05 -2.56 5.15
CA LEU A 506 -44.57 -3.55 4.23
C LEU A 506 -44.91 -2.96 2.86
N ALA A 507 -45.53 -1.77 2.84
CA ALA A 507 -45.80 -1.06 1.59
C ALA A 507 -44.55 -0.65 0.84
N ALA A 508 -43.51 -0.21 1.56
CA ALA A 508 -42.22 0.15 1.00
C ALA A 508 -41.48 -1.07 0.39
N CYS A 509 -41.46 -2.21 1.10
CA CYS A 509 -40.89 -3.46 0.60
C CYS A 509 -41.56 -3.94 -0.70
N LYS A 510 -42.89 -3.92 -0.74
CA LYS A 510 -43.65 -4.27 -1.96
C LYS A 510 -43.38 -3.34 -3.12
N ARG A 511 -43.22 -2.06 -2.87
CA ARG A 511 -42.91 -1.05 -3.90
C ARG A 511 -41.56 -1.35 -4.58
N GLU A 512 -40.57 -1.83 -3.83
CA GLU A 512 -39.27 -2.25 -4.36
C GLU A 512 -39.28 -3.66 -4.99
N GLY A 513 -40.44 -4.32 -5.04
CA GLY A 513 -40.60 -5.65 -5.63
C GLY A 513 -39.96 -6.78 -4.83
N LEU A 514 -39.69 -6.54 -3.55
CA LEU A 514 -39.15 -7.55 -2.64
C LEU A 514 -40.26 -8.45 -2.10
N ASP A 515 -39.96 -9.73 -1.88
CA ASP A 515 -40.90 -10.67 -1.29
C ASP A 515 -40.93 -10.51 0.24
N PRO A 516 -42.01 -10.02 0.85
CA PRO A 516 -42.10 -9.84 2.29
C PRO A 516 -41.92 -11.15 3.10
N GLU A 517 -42.25 -12.32 2.52
CA GLU A 517 -42.10 -13.59 3.23
C GLU A 517 -40.63 -13.91 3.56
N ALA A 518 -39.70 -13.49 2.71
CA ALA A 518 -38.28 -13.65 2.96
C ALA A 518 -37.77 -12.79 4.15
N TYR A 519 -38.52 -11.74 4.49
CA TYR A 519 -38.14 -10.76 5.54
C TYR A 519 -39.12 -10.80 6.74
N TYR A 520 -39.93 -11.87 6.92
CA TYR A 520 -40.94 -11.95 7.99
C TYR A 520 -40.36 -11.61 9.37
N TRP A 521 -39.16 -12.10 9.67
CA TRP A 521 -38.43 -11.88 10.92
C TRP A 521 -38.02 -10.41 11.13
N TYR A 522 -37.80 -9.68 10.05
CA TYR A 522 -37.50 -8.25 10.07
C TYR A 522 -38.76 -7.42 10.31
N PHE A 523 -39.86 -7.78 9.66
CA PHE A 523 -41.16 -7.14 9.89
C PHE A 523 -41.72 -7.38 11.28
N ASP A 524 -41.41 -8.53 11.89
CA ASP A 524 -41.86 -8.84 13.25
C ASP A 524 -41.31 -7.88 14.31
N GLN A 525 -40.20 -7.18 14.02
CA GLN A 525 -39.65 -6.14 14.89
C GLN A 525 -40.57 -4.89 15.01
N ARG A 526 -41.57 -4.72 14.12
CA ARG A 526 -42.49 -3.58 14.07
C ARG A 526 -43.94 -3.94 14.43
N LYS A 527 -44.18 -5.16 14.88
CA LYS A 527 -45.51 -5.63 15.32
C LYS A 527 -45.83 -5.29 16.78
#